data_6bf765455fb959bf70383a46965bd847
#
_entry.id   6bf765455fb959bf70383a46965bd847
#
_cell.length_a   1.000
_cell.length_b   1.000
_cell.length_c   1.000
_cell.angle_alpha   90.00
_cell.angle_beta   90.00
_cell.angle_gamma   90.00
#
_symmetry.space_group_name_H-M   'P 1'
#
loop_
_entity.id
_entity.type
_entity.pdbx_description
1 polymer ?
#
loop_
_entity_poly.entity_id
_entity_poly.type
_entity_poly.pdbx_seq_one_letter_code
_entity_poly.pdbx_strand_id
1 'polypeptide(L)'
;MNVAVTAVGGGVGQSIIKALQHTEYSTIGINSEVLGAGLYATRKSYIGPYANDPKYVDMMIKICRKEKCAAIFPGLDIELSPLSNNIKRFKNNDILPAVSDPTVIAICADKLKTCEFLQSNNFPSPRTFRLRDYSFELNFPITLKPQKGGHGSIGVLEVHDRREFDRYVASVDVNNYIVQECIEGDEYTCGTVTLEKRCVGTILMKRELRAGDTYKAFVVKDEKLSSFVRAIINALKPFGACNVQLRLRDNVPYIFEINARCSGTTASRALAGFNEPKIICDYVSKGITNPRFEIKEITILRYWKELAVSYDKIERMKSEGFIQNENIEL
;
A
#
# COMPACT_ATOMS: atom_id res chain seq x y z
N MET A 1 -6.06 21.73 -5.89
CA MET A 1 -6.14 20.63 -6.89
C MET A 1 -6.94 19.48 -6.30
N ASN A 2 -7.89 18.93 -7.07
CA ASN A 2 -8.63 17.75 -6.63
C ASN A 2 -7.86 16.47 -6.99
N VAL A 3 -7.95 15.47 -6.11
CA VAL A 3 -7.39 14.14 -6.31
C VAL A 3 -8.41 13.08 -5.93
N ALA A 4 -8.51 12.03 -6.73
CA ALA A 4 -9.35 10.89 -6.41
C ALA A 4 -8.59 9.90 -5.53
N VAL A 5 -9.27 9.34 -4.55
CA VAL A 5 -8.76 8.24 -3.71
C VAL A 5 -9.77 7.11 -3.79
N THR A 6 -9.33 5.92 -4.23
CA THR A 6 -10.21 4.75 -4.34
C THR A 6 -10.16 3.88 -3.09
N ALA A 7 -11.11 2.96 -2.96
CA ALA A 7 -11.22 2.03 -1.83
C ALA A 7 -11.10 2.72 -0.45
N VAL A 8 -11.77 3.88 -0.33
CA VAL A 8 -11.71 4.70 0.89
C VAL A 8 -12.36 4.04 2.12
N GLY A 9 -13.04 2.92 1.94
CA GLY A 9 -13.51 2.07 3.04
C GLY A 9 -12.38 1.29 3.72
N GLY A 10 -11.26 1.05 3.00
CA GLY A 10 -10.10 0.30 3.48
C GLY A 10 -9.04 1.17 4.17
N GLY A 11 -8.15 0.52 4.92
CA GLY A 11 -7.13 1.20 5.72
C GLY A 11 -6.13 2.04 4.91
N VAL A 12 -5.80 1.64 3.68
CA VAL A 12 -4.89 2.40 2.81
C VAL A 12 -5.59 3.66 2.29
N GLY A 13 -6.81 3.54 1.74
CA GLY A 13 -7.59 4.68 1.27
C GLY A 13 -7.85 5.71 2.37
N GLN A 14 -8.24 5.27 3.57
CA GLN A 14 -8.38 6.14 4.73
C GLN A 14 -7.07 6.82 5.13
N SER A 15 -5.94 6.07 5.06
CA SER A 15 -4.62 6.62 5.38
C SER A 15 -4.19 7.72 4.40
N ILE A 16 -4.52 7.57 3.11
CA ILE A 16 -4.27 8.61 2.09
C ILE A 16 -5.12 9.85 2.38
N ILE A 17 -6.43 9.67 2.66
CA ILE A 17 -7.33 10.79 3.00
C ILE A 17 -6.78 11.55 4.21
N LYS A 18 -6.44 10.85 5.31
CA LYS A 18 -5.87 11.47 6.52
C LYS A 18 -4.58 12.21 6.24
N ALA A 19 -3.70 11.67 5.40
CA ALA A 19 -2.44 12.32 5.03
C ALA A 19 -2.65 13.63 4.21
N LEU A 20 -3.75 13.72 3.45
CA LEU A 20 -4.09 14.90 2.65
C LEU A 20 -5.03 15.90 3.35
N GLN A 21 -5.64 15.53 4.48
CA GLN A 21 -6.70 16.29 5.16
C GLN A 21 -6.29 17.74 5.51
N HIS A 22 -5.03 17.95 5.91
CA HIS A 22 -4.51 19.27 6.30
C HIS A 22 -3.56 19.84 5.24
N THR A 23 -3.81 19.53 3.98
CA THR A 23 -3.05 20.06 2.85
C THR A 23 -3.96 20.90 1.95
N GLU A 24 -3.39 21.57 0.96
CA GLU A 24 -4.12 22.32 -0.08
C GLU A 24 -4.84 21.43 -1.11
N TYR A 25 -4.78 20.11 -0.96
CA TYR A 25 -5.37 19.14 -1.90
C TYR A 25 -6.71 18.63 -1.41
N SER A 26 -7.73 18.70 -2.27
CA SER A 26 -9.08 18.21 -1.96
C SER A 26 -9.24 16.76 -2.43
N THR A 27 -9.69 15.89 -1.54
CA THR A 27 -9.90 14.47 -1.85
C THR A 27 -11.33 14.21 -2.30
N ILE A 28 -11.47 13.42 -3.37
CA ILE A 28 -12.73 12.83 -3.84
C ILE A 28 -12.68 11.35 -3.50
N GLY A 29 -13.56 10.90 -2.61
CA GLY A 29 -13.59 9.50 -2.16
C GLY A 29 -14.35 8.62 -3.15
N ILE A 30 -13.81 7.43 -3.46
CA ILE A 30 -14.49 6.42 -4.27
C ILE A 30 -14.40 5.09 -3.55
N ASN A 31 -15.53 4.38 -3.43
CA ASN A 31 -15.59 3.05 -2.82
C ASN A 31 -16.65 2.21 -3.49
N SER A 32 -16.52 0.88 -3.48
CA SER A 32 -17.53 -0.01 -4.05
C SER A 32 -18.65 -0.34 -3.04
N GLU A 33 -18.33 -0.27 -1.74
CA GLU A 33 -19.25 -0.57 -0.66
C GLU A 33 -19.77 0.70 -0.01
N VAL A 34 -21.10 0.80 0.14
CA VAL A 34 -21.77 1.97 0.71
C VAL A 34 -21.36 2.24 2.17
N LEU A 35 -21.06 1.18 2.95
CA LEU A 35 -20.66 1.31 4.35
C LEU A 35 -19.18 1.57 4.56
N GLY A 36 -18.46 2.05 3.53
CA GLY A 36 -17.07 2.47 3.66
C GLY A 36 -16.93 3.82 4.36
N ALA A 37 -16.30 3.87 5.54
CA ALA A 37 -16.19 5.08 6.36
C ALA A 37 -15.63 6.30 5.61
N GLY A 38 -14.62 6.10 4.75
CA GLY A 38 -14.02 7.17 3.97
C GLY A 38 -14.97 7.88 2.99
N LEU A 39 -16.09 7.25 2.58
CA LEU A 39 -17.10 7.93 1.78
C LEU A 39 -17.74 9.10 2.52
N TYR A 40 -17.88 8.97 3.83
CA TYR A 40 -18.52 9.97 4.70
C TYR A 40 -17.52 10.95 5.31
N ALA A 41 -16.24 10.71 5.07
CA ALA A 41 -15.12 11.48 5.59
C ALA A 41 -14.36 12.28 4.50
N THR A 42 -14.86 12.29 3.27
CA THR A 42 -14.40 13.17 2.18
C THR A 42 -15.50 14.12 1.75
N ARG A 43 -15.12 15.30 1.26
CA ARG A 43 -16.09 16.35 0.88
C ARG A 43 -17.07 15.88 -0.21
N LYS A 44 -16.59 15.09 -1.15
CA LYS A 44 -17.39 14.46 -2.20
C LYS A 44 -17.01 13.01 -2.34
N SER A 45 -18.00 12.16 -2.55
CA SER A 45 -17.80 10.72 -2.64
C SER A 45 -18.72 10.07 -3.65
N TYR A 46 -18.21 8.98 -4.23
CA TYR A 46 -18.87 8.21 -5.25
C TYR A 46 -18.87 6.73 -4.94
N ILE A 47 -19.96 6.04 -5.28
CA ILE A 47 -19.94 4.58 -5.43
C ILE A 47 -19.33 4.27 -6.79
N GLY A 48 -18.27 3.46 -6.78
CA GLY A 48 -17.60 2.95 -7.98
C GLY A 48 -17.76 1.44 -8.09
N PRO A 49 -17.52 0.87 -9.28
CA PRO A 49 -17.51 -0.58 -9.46
C PRO A 49 -16.29 -1.21 -8.74
N TYR A 50 -16.36 -2.51 -8.51
CA TYR A 50 -15.21 -3.29 -8.07
C TYR A 50 -14.08 -3.27 -9.11
N ALA A 51 -12.82 -3.41 -8.66
CA ALA A 51 -11.64 -3.31 -9.52
C ALA A 51 -11.56 -4.38 -10.64
N ASN A 52 -12.26 -5.51 -10.47
CA ASN A 52 -12.40 -6.56 -11.49
C ASN A 52 -13.57 -6.35 -12.47
N ASP A 53 -14.39 -5.32 -12.27
CA ASP A 53 -15.44 -4.96 -13.20
C ASP A 53 -14.83 -4.37 -14.49
N PRO A 54 -15.23 -4.83 -15.69
CA PRO A 54 -14.76 -4.25 -16.95
C PRO A 54 -14.97 -2.73 -17.09
N LYS A 55 -15.95 -2.17 -16.41
CA LYS A 55 -16.27 -0.73 -16.40
C LYS A 55 -15.42 0.08 -15.41
N TYR A 56 -14.57 -0.57 -14.61
CA TYR A 56 -13.82 0.10 -13.55
C TYR A 56 -13.03 1.30 -14.05
N VAL A 57 -12.16 1.09 -15.04
CA VAL A 57 -11.30 2.14 -15.58
C VAL A 57 -12.10 3.30 -16.19
N ASP A 58 -13.16 2.99 -16.95
CA ASP A 58 -14.02 4.01 -17.56
C ASP A 58 -14.74 4.85 -16.52
N MET A 59 -15.23 4.22 -15.45
CA MET A 59 -15.90 4.94 -14.37
C MET A 59 -14.89 5.80 -13.58
N MET A 60 -13.69 5.32 -13.31
CA MET A 60 -12.64 6.11 -12.64
C MET A 60 -12.30 7.35 -13.46
N ILE A 61 -12.09 7.22 -14.77
CA ILE A 61 -11.84 8.35 -15.67
C ILE A 61 -13.04 9.31 -15.68
N LYS A 62 -14.28 8.80 -15.77
CA LYS A 62 -15.51 9.61 -15.77
C LYS A 62 -15.63 10.45 -14.49
N ILE A 63 -15.42 9.85 -13.32
CA ILE A 63 -15.48 10.54 -12.02
C ILE A 63 -14.37 11.60 -11.95
N CYS A 64 -13.13 11.22 -12.27
CA CYS A 64 -11.98 12.15 -12.23
C CYS A 64 -12.20 13.36 -13.15
N ARG A 65 -12.73 13.16 -14.36
CA ARG A 65 -13.06 14.28 -15.28
C ARG A 65 -14.16 15.17 -14.70
N LYS A 66 -15.25 14.58 -14.19
CA LYS A 66 -16.37 15.31 -13.60
C LYS A 66 -15.90 16.21 -12.45
N GLU A 67 -15.03 15.67 -11.59
CA GLU A 67 -14.51 16.37 -10.42
C GLU A 67 -13.19 17.13 -10.68
N LYS A 68 -12.71 17.15 -11.91
CA LYS A 68 -11.44 17.80 -12.31
C LYS A 68 -10.26 17.34 -11.44
N CYS A 69 -10.18 16.03 -11.20
CA CYS A 69 -9.06 15.42 -10.46
C CYS A 69 -7.85 15.34 -11.37
N ALA A 70 -6.70 15.85 -10.91
CA ALA A 70 -5.44 15.76 -11.63
C ALA A 70 -4.66 14.46 -11.31
N ALA A 71 -5.04 13.74 -10.26
CA ALA A 71 -4.44 12.46 -9.91
C ALA A 71 -5.48 11.50 -9.30
N ILE A 72 -5.18 10.18 -9.38
CA ILE A 72 -5.94 9.12 -8.72
C ILE A 72 -5.00 8.22 -7.93
N PHE A 73 -5.32 7.97 -6.66
CA PHE A 73 -4.57 7.13 -5.73
C PHE A 73 -5.33 5.84 -5.44
N PRO A 74 -4.75 4.65 -5.74
CA PRO A 74 -5.36 3.37 -5.38
C PRO A 74 -5.28 3.11 -3.88
N GLY A 75 -6.38 2.60 -3.31
CA GLY A 75 -6.47 2.19 -1.92
C GLY A 75 -6.37 0.67 -1.69
N LEU A 76 -6.35 -0.13 -2.78
CA LEU A 76 -6.22 -1.59 -2.72
C LEU A 76 -5.25 -2.12 -3.77
N ASP A 77 -4.59 -3.26 -3.45
CA ASP A 77 -3.63 -3.90 -4.36
C ASP A 77 -4.30 -4.42 -5.65
N ILE A 78 -5.55 -4.86 -5.58
CA ILE A 78 -6.30 -5.35 -6.75
C ILE A 78 -6.54 -4.24 -7.80
N GLU A 79 -6.51 -2.97 -7.40
CA GLU A 79 -6.69 -1.81 -8.29
C GLU A 79 -5.43 -1.48 -9.09
N LEU A 80 -4.25 -1.95 -8.64
CA LEU A 80 -2.97 -1.58 -9.24
C LEU A 80 -2.85 -2.04 -10.69
N SER A 81 -3.22 -3.29 -10.99
CA SER A 81 -3.12 -3.84 -12.34
C SER A 81 -4.05 -3.14 -13.35
N PRO A 82 -5.37 -2.96 -13.09
CA PRO A 82 -6.22 -2.25 -14.04
C PRO A 82 -5.80 -0.79 -14.24
N LEU A 83 -5.35 -0.08 -13.20
CA LEU A 83 -4.86 1.29 -13.33
C LEU A 83 -3.53 1.33 -14.10
N SER A 84 -2.59 0.44 -13.79
CA SER A 84 -1.27 0.37 -14.40
C SER A 84 -1.34 0.04 -15.90
N ASN A 85 -2.18 -0.92 -16.28
CA ASN A 85 -2.39 -1.30 -17.70
C ASN A 85 -3.05 -0.19 -18.51
N ASN A 86 -3.67 0.80 -17.87
CA ASN A 86 -4.39 1.90 -18.51
C ASN A 86 -3.76 3.29 -18.26
N ILE A 87 -2.50 3.38 -17.82
CA ILE A 87 -1.80 4.66 -17.55
C ILE A 87 -1.96 5.66 -18.71
N LYS A 88 -1.81 5.20 -19.96
CA LYS A 88 -1.95 6.06 -21.14
C LYS A 88 -3.36 6.66 -21.27
N ARG A 89 -4.42 5.88 -20.97
CA ARG A 89 -5.80 6.36 -21.01
C ARG A 89 -6.07 7.44 -19.97
N PHE A 90 -5.53 7.26 -18.76
CA PHE A 90 -5.63 8.28 -17.72
C PHE A 90 -4.89 9.56 -18.12
N LYS A 91 -3.63 9.45 -18.59
CA LYS A 91 -2.82 10.59 -19.04
C LYS A 91 -3.47 11.37 -20.20
N ASN A 92 -4.12 10.66 -21.14
CA ASN A 92 -4.87 11.30 -22.24
C ASN A 92 -6.10 12.10 -21.75
N ASN A 93 -6.47 11.98 -20.48
CA ASN A 93 -7.52 12.75 -19.81
C ASN A 93 -6.97 13.68 -18.72
N ASP A 94 -5.67 14.02 -18.76
CA ASP A 94 -4.97 14.88 -17.81
C ASP A 94 -5.03 14.37 -16.35
N ILE A 95 -5.12 13.04 -16.19
CA ILE A 95 -5.17 12.39 -14.89
C ILE A 95 -3.89 11.58 -14.70
N LEU A 96 -3.13 11.82 -13.64
CA LEU A 96 -1.99 10.97 -13.25
C LEU A 96 -2.46 9.84 -12.33
N PRO A 97 -2.44 8.57 -12.76
CA PRO A 97 -2.62 7.48 -11.83
C PRO A 97 -1.34 7.29 -11.01
N ALA A 98 -1.47 7.32 -9.67
CA ALA A 98 -0.35 7.13 -8.74
C ALA A 98 0.01 5.63 -8.61
N VAL A 99 0.37 5.04 -9.73
CA VAL A 99 0.74 3.61 -9.88
C VAL A 99 2.01 3.46 -10.70
N SER A 100 2.75 2.40 -10.43
CA SER A 100 3.94 2.00 -11.19
C SER A 100 3.57 1.32 -12.51
N ASP A 101 4.57 1.17 -13.38
CA ASP A 101 4.43 0.40 -14.62
C ASP A 101 4.03 -1.06 -14.36
N PRO A 102 3.38 -1.75 -15.31
CA PRO A 102 2.90 -3.12 -15.15
C PRO A 102 3.98 -4.12 -14.70
N THR A 103 5.22 -3.94 -15.16
CA THR A 103 6.34 -4.81 -14.76
C THR A 103 6.65 -4.69 -13.28
N VAL A 104 6.69 -3.47 -12.74
CA VAL A 104 6.90 -3.24 -11.31
C VAL A 104 5.75 -3.80 -10.49
N ILE A 105 4.51 -3.57 -10.94
CA ILE A 105 3.32 -4.13 -10.26
C ILE A 105 3.38 -5.66 -10.24
N ALA A 106 3.76 -6.30 -11.35
CA ALA A 106 3.88 -7.76 -11.43
C ALA A 106 4.95 -8.34 -10.50
N ILE A 107 6.06 -7.62 -10.26
CA ILE A 107 7.09 -8.00 -9.29
C ILE A 107 6.54 -7.89 -7.86
N CYS A 108 5.93 -6.76 -7.52
CA CYS A 108 5.45 -6.48 -6.16
C CYS A 108 4.21 -7.31 -5.77
N ALA A 109 3.35 -7.67 -6.73
CA ALA A 109 2.14 -8.44 -6.48
C ALA A 109 2.39 -9.95 -6.23
N ASP A 110 3.59 -10.44 -6.51
CA ASP A 110 3.96 -11.86 -6.43
C ASP A 110 5.22 -12.02 -5.57
N LYS A 111 5.08 -12.68 -4.41
CA LYS A 111 6.16 -12.81 -3.43
C LYS A 111 7.36 -13.61 -3.94
N LEU A 112 7.14 -14.57 -4.88
CA LEU A 112 8.24 -15.24 -5.57
C LEU A 112 8.99 -14.28 -6.49
N LYS A 113 8.27 -13.53 -7.31
CA LYS A 113 8.90 -12.53 -8.20
C LYS A 113 9.62 -11.44 -7.42
N THR A 114 9.08 -11.03 -6.26
CA THR A 114 9.79 -10.12 -5.36
C THR A 114 11.11 -10.74 -4.88
N CYS A 115 11.10 -12.01 -4.48
CA CYS A 115 12.29 -12.72 -4.04
C CYS A 115 13.32 -12.87 -5.19
N GLU A 116 12.87 -13.28 -6.39
CA GLU A 116 13.69 -13.39 -7.60
C GLU A 116 14.34 -12.04 -7.98
N PHE A 117 13.57 -10.94 -7.91
CA PHE A 117 14.08 -9.59 -8.14
C PHE A 117 15.16 -9.21 -7.12
N LEU A 118 14.92 -9.45 -5.83
CA LEU A 118 15.89 -9.14 -4.78
C LEU A 118 17.17 -9.94 -4.96
N GLN A 119 17.09 -11.24 -5.19
CA GLN A 119 18.23 -12.11 -5.42
C GLN A 119 19.03 -11.73 -6.66
N SER A 120 18.36 -11.44 -7.78
CA SER A 120 19.00 -11.02 -9.03
C SER A 120 19.76 -9.69 -8.91
N ASN A 121 19.43 -8.88 -7.89
CA ASN A 121 20.10 -7.63 -7.58
C ASN A 121 20.99 -7.71 -6.32
N ASN A 122 21.28 -8.92 -5.82
CA ASN A 122 22.09 -9.19 -4.63
C ASN A 122 21.57 -8.52 -3.34
N PHE A 123 20.26 -8.36 -3.20
CA PHE A 123 19.63 -7.90 -1.96
C PHE A 123 19.22 -9.09 -1.09
N PRO A 124 19.49 -9.06 0.24
CA PRO A 124 19.05 -10.10 1.14
C PRO A 124 17.52 -10.23 1.16
N SER A 125 17.06 -11.47 1.05
CA SER A 125 15.66 -11.85 1.18
C SER A 125 15.55 -13.20 1.90
N PRO A 126 14.44 -13.50 2.58
CA PRO A 126 14.23 -14.83 3.12
C PRO A 126 14.23 -15.89 2.01
N ARG A 127 14.82 -17.04 2.25
CA ARG A 127 14.73 -18.17 1.32
C ARG A 127 13.26 -18.52 1.10
N THR A 128 12.85 -18.63 -0.17
CA THR A 128 11.44 -18.74 -0.53
C THR A 128 11.26 -19.80 -1.61
N PHE A 129 10.28 -20.67 -1.43
CA PHE A 129 9.98 -21.78 -2.32
C PHE A 129 8.49 -21.83 -2.64
N ARG A 130 8.13 -22.38 -3.79
CA ARG A 130 6.72 -22.73 -4.04
C ARG A 130 6.33 -23.89 -3.16
N LEU A 131 5.17 -23.83 -2.54
CA LEU A 131 4.73 -24.90 -1.64
C LEU A 131 4.64 -26.25 -2.35
N ARG A 132 4.14 -26.30 -3.58
CA ARG A 132 4.02 -27.53 -4.38
C ARG A 132 5.34 -28.21 -4.70
N ASP A 133 6.45 -27.46 -4.73
CA ASP A 133 7.78 -27.92 -5.12
C ASP A 133 8.72 -28.04 -3.88
N TYR A 134 8.20 -27.82 -2.68
CA TYR A 134 8.99 -27.73 -1.44
C TYR A 134 9.36 -29.10 -0.89
N SER A 135 10.64 -29.34 -0.68
CA SER A 135 11.24 -30.61 -0.23
C SER A 135 11.97 -30.49 1.13
N PHE A 136 11.51 -29.57 1.99
CA PHE A 136 12.06 -29.35 3.34
C PHE A 136 13.49 -28.77 3.38
N GLU A 137 13.78 -27.83 2.52
CA GLU A 137 15.06 -27.13 2.44
C GLU A 137 15.28 -26.11 3.57
N LEU A 138 14.24 -25.81 4.35
CA LEU A 138 14.27 -24.86 5.48
C LEU A 138 14.11 -25.60 6.81
N ASN A 139 14.75 -25.06 7.84
CA ASN A 139 14.49 -25.46 9.22
C ASN A 139 13.24 -24.77 9.76
N PHE A 140 12.50 -25.45 10.64
CA PHE A 140 11.41 -24.83 11.38
C PHE A 140 11.93 -23.82 12.44
N PRO A 141 11.20 -22.74 12.73
CA PRO A 141 9.90 -22.39 12.15
C PRO A 141 10.01 -21.85 10.71
N ILE A 142 8.95 -22.08 9.93
CA ILE A 142 8.78 -21.57 8.56
C ILE A 142 7.46 -20.84 8.43
N THR A 143 7.32 -20.01 7.40
CA THR A 143 6.09 -19.30 7.11
C THR A 143 5.43 -19.83 5.84
N LEU A 144 4.17 -20.27 5.93
CA LEU A 144 3.31 -20.50 4.77
C LEU A 144 2.49 -19.25 4.49
N LYS A 145 2.46 -18.79 3.27
CA LYS A 145 1.66 -17.61 2.90
C LYS A 145 1.21 -17.63 1.44
N PRO A 146 0.09 -16.96 1.10
CA PRO A 146 -0.33 -16.82 -0.29
C PRO A 146 0.76 -16.19 -1.14
N GLN A 147 1.04 -16.77 -2.32
CA GLN A 147 2.01 -16.24 -3.27
C GLN A 147 1.61 -14.85 -3.74
N LYS A 148 0.31 -14.62 -3.96
CA LYS A 148 -0.28 -13.33 -4.33
C LYS A 148 -1.37 -12.95 -3.34
N GLY A 149 -1.58 -11.65 -3.13
CA GLY A 149 -2.54 -11.16 -2.13
C GLY A 149 -2.06 -11.39 -0.69
N GLY A 150 -3.01 -11.58 0.26
CA GLY A 150 -2.69 -11.83 1.68
C GLY A 150 -2.35 -10.56 2.47
N HIS A 151 -3.04 -9.46 2.20
CA HIS A 151 -2.87 -8.23 2.97
C HIS A 151 -3.33 -8.41 4.43
N GLY A 152 -2.70 -7.69 5.36
CA GLY A 152 -3.04 -7.78 6.79
C GLY A 152 -2.77 -9.18 7.37
N SER A 153 -1.77 -9.89 6.85
CA SER A 153 -1.42 -11.27 7.27
C SER A 153 -2.51 -12.31 7.03
N ILE A 154 -3.53 -12.04 6.20
CA ILE A 154 -4.57 -13.02 5.86
C ILE A 154 -3.94 -14.20 5.13
N GLY A 155 -4.17 -15.42 5.65
CA GLY A 155 -3.63 -16.66 5.10
C GLY A 155 -2.14 -16.88 5.38
N VAL A 156 -1.52 -16.06 6.22
CA VAL A 156 -0.14 -16.26 6.69
C VAL A 156 -0.16 -17.17 7.91
N LEU A 157 0.62 -18.25 7.87
CA LEU A 157 0.70 -19.28 8.90
C LEU A 157 2.16 -19.46 9.28
N GLU A 158 2.48 -19.32 10.55
CA GLU A 158 3.77 -19.75 11.11
C GLU A 158 3.67 -21.21 11.51
N VAL A 159 4.64 -22.01 11.10
CA VAL A 159 4.64 -23.45 11.21
C VAL A 159 5.90 -23.88 11.96
N HIS A 160 5.73 -24.54 13.10
CA HIS A 160 6.82 -24.83 14.01
C HIS A 160 7.39 -26.24 13.88
N ASP A 161 6.63 -27.17 13.26
CA ASP A 161 7.06 -28.55 13.08
C ASP A 161 6.40 -29.22 11.86
N ARG A 162 6.84 -30.45 11.58
CA ARG A 162 6.34 -31.28 10.48
C ARG A 162 4.83 -31.56 10.60
N ARG A 163 4.32 -31.82 11.79
CA ARG A 163 2.92 -32.19 12.03
C ARG A 163 2.00 -30.98 11.71
N GLU A 164 2.42 -29.78 12.13
CA GLU A 164 1.70 -28.55 11.77
C GLU A 164 1.74 -28.32 10.27
N PHE A 165 2.91 -28.52 9.64
CA PHE A 165 3.05 -28.39 8.19
C PHE A 165 2.06 -29.28 7.45
N ASP A 166 2.03 -30.57 7.73
CA ASP A 166 1.15 -31.54 7.05
C ASP A 166 -0.34 -31.17 7.24
N ARG A 167 -0.71 -30.69 8.42
CA ARG A 167 -2.07 -30.21 8.72
C ARG A 167 -2.45 -28.98 7.89
N TYR A 168 -1.56 -27.98 7.80
CA TYR A 168 -1.84 -26.73 7.07
C TYR A 168 -1.85 -26.95 5.56
N VAL A 169 -0.93 -27.74 5.03
CA VAL A 169 -0.87 -28.08 3.60
C VAL A 169 -2.16 -28.73 3.14
N ALA A 170 -2.78 -29.58 3.97
CA ALA A 170 -4.06 -30.19 3.67
C ALA A 170 -5.24 -29.20 3.57
N SER A 171 -5.08 -27.98 4.10
CA SER A 171 -6.13 -26.94 4.16
C SER A 171 -5.97 -25.80 3.16
N VAL A 172 -4.85 -25.75 2.41
CA VAL A 172 -4.54 -24.66 1.48
C VAL A 172 -4.34 -25.17 0.05
N ASP A 173 -4.52 -24.29 -0.94
CA ASP A 173 -4.16 -24.60 -2.31
C ASP A 173 -2.64 -24.50 -2.51
N VAL A 174 -1.97 -25.64 -2.61
CA VAL A 174 -0.51 -25.73 -2.76
C VAL A 174 0.04 -24.99 -3.96
N ASN A 175 -0.77 -24.73 -5.00
CA ASN A 175 -0.36 -23.99 -6.19
C ASN A 175 -0.31 -22.48 -5.96
N ASN A 176 -1.05 -21.99 -4.95
CA ASN A 176 -1.19 -20.58 -4.63
C ASN A 176 -0.42 -20.16 -3.37
N TYR A 177 0.36 -21.07 -2.77
CA TYR A 177 1.11 -20.79 -1.56
C TYR A 177 2.63 -20.92 -1.78
N ILE A 178 3.36 -20.18 -0.97
CA ILE A 178 4.81 -20.27 -0.83
C ILE A 178 5.19 -20.68 0.58
N VAL A 179 6.36 -21.30 0.69
CA VAL A 179 7.08 -21.55 1.94
C VAL A 179 8.22 -20.56 2.03
N GLN A 180 8.35 -19.87 3.14
CA GLN A 180 9.40 -18.88 3.34
C GLN A 180 10.10 -19.08 4.68
N GLU A 181 11.41 -18.85 4.69
CA GLU A 181 12.24 -18.79 5.89
C GLU A 181 11.65 -17.78 6.89
N CYS A 182 11.49 -18.18 8.15
CA CYS A 182 11.11 -17.28 9.21
C CYS A 182 12.34 -16.48 9.67
N ILE A 183 12.33 -15.18 9.42
CA ILE A 183 13.41 -14.29 9.86
C ILE A 183 13.03 -13.70 11.21
N GLU A 184 13.80 -13.99 12.23
CA GLU A 184 13.67 -13.34 13.55
C GLU A 184 14.23 -11.93 13.52
N GLY A 185 13.81 -11.10 14.45
CA GLY A 185 14.30 -9.74 14.63
C GLY A 185 13.24 -8.65 14.45
N ASP A 186 13.70 -7.42 14.58
CA ASP A 186 12.83 -6.24 14.51
C ASP A 186 12.21 -6.07 13.13
N GLU A 187 10.90 -5.80 13.11
CA GLU A 187 10.15 -5.62 11.87
C GLU A 187 10.00 -4.14 11.53
N TYR A 188 10.30 -3.81 10.28
CA TYR A 188 10.22 -2.45 9.75
C TYR A 188 9.22 -2.35 8.59
N THR A 189 8.54 -1.22 8.52
CA THR A 189 7.79 -0.75 7.37
C THR A 189 8.39 0.57 6.89
N CYS A 190 8.96 0.55 5.69
CA CYS A 190 9.71 1.68 5.15
C CYS A 190 8.91 2.32 4.01
N GLY A 191 8.55 3.59 4.16
CA GLY A 191 7.90 4.36 3.10
C GLY A 191 8.93 5.03 2.20
N THR A 192 8.67 5.01 0.90
CA THR A 192 9.51 5.69 -0.09
C THR A 192 8.68 6.41 -1.12
N VAL A 193 9.24 7.43 -1.76
CA VAL A 193 8.67 8.07 -2.94
C VAL A 193 9.70 8.09 -4.05
N THR A 194 9.27 7.70 -5.25
CA THR A 194 10.09 7.75 -6.47
C THR A 194 9.43 8.67 -7.48
N LEU A 195 10.19 9.66 -7.93
CA LEU A 195 9.82 10.57 -9.01
C LEU A 195 10.91 10.48 -10.09
N GLU A 196 10.51 10.51 -11.36
CA GLU A 196 11.44 10.45 -12.49
C GLU A 196 12.49 9.33 -12.36
N LYS A 197 12.02 8.14 -11.92
CA LYS A 197 12.83 6.92 -11.73
C LYS A 197 13.91 7.02 -10.63
N ARG A 198 13.87 8.05 -9.79
CA ARG A 198 14.80 8.25 -8.68
C ARG A 198 14.03 8.26 -7.35
N CYS A 199 14.50 7.54 -6.37
CA CYS A 199 13.99 7.62 -5.00
C CYS A 199 14.33 8.99 -4.41
N VAL A 200 13.32 9.81 -4.15
CA VAL A 200 13.46 11.18 -3.65
C VAL A 200 13.30 11.27 -2.13
N GLY A 201 12.86 10.21 -1.47
CA GLY A 201 12.71 10.18 -0.03
C GLY A 201 12.45 8.79 0.52
N THR A 202 12.84 8.60 1.78
CA THR A 202 12.66 7.34 2.53
C THR A 202 12.40 7.67 3.99
N ILE A 203 11.43 6.99 4.60
CA ILE A 203 11.17 7.00 6.05
C ILE A 203 11.18 5.57 6.59
N LEU A 204 11.82 5.36 7.73
CA LEU A 204 11.94 4.08 8.39
C LEU A 204 11.07 4.06 9.66
N MET A 205 10.25 3.02 9.80
CA MET A 205 9.43 2.83 10.99
C MET A 205 9.58 1.38 11.48
N LYS A 206 10.18 1.20 12.66
CA LYS A 206 10.06 -0.05 13.40
C LYS A 206 8.61 -0.19 13.86
N ARG A 207 8.03 -1.40 13.78
CA ARG A 207 6.60 -1.58 14.09
C ARG A 207 6.32 -2.77 14.97
N GLU A 208 5.26 -2.66 15.74
CA GLU A 208 4.59 -3.77 16.42
C GLU A 208 3.24 -4.01 15.77
N LEU A 209 2.92 -5.28 15.52
CA LEU A 209 1.68 -5.69 14.88
C LEU A 209 0.64 -6.11 15.92
N ARG A 210 -0.64 -5.88 15.58
CA ARG A 210 -1.79 -6.47 16.24
C ARG A 210 -2.77 -6.91 15.17
N ALA A 211 -3.11 -8.19 15.15
CA ALA A 211 -3.97 -8.80 14.13
C ALA A 211 -3.53 -8.47 12.69
N GLY A 212 -2.21 -8.51 12.41
CA GLY A 212 -1.63 -8.25 11.09
C GLY A 212 -1.46 -6.77 10.71
N ASP A 213 -2.05 -5.84 11.46
CA ASP A 213 -1.92 -4.41 11.23
C ASP A 213 -0.90 -3.75 12.16
N THR A 214 -0.24 -2.71 11.69
CA THR A 214 0.64 -1.89 12.53
C THR A 214 -0.19 -1.25 13.65
N TYR A 215 0.11 -1.60 14.88
CA TYR A 215 -0.53 -1.07 16.09
C TYR A 215 0.28 0.06 16.73
N LYS A 216 1.60 -0.13 16.82
CA LYS A 216 2.56 0.89 17.23
C LYS A 216 3.66 0.99 16.18
N ALA A 217 4.20 2.19 16.01
CA ALA A 217 5.34 2.40 15.14
C ALA A 217 6.28 3.45 15.74
N PHE A 218 7.57 3.23 15.56
CA PHE A 218 8.63 4.09 16.06
C PHE A 218 9.42 4.58 14.85
N VAL A 219 9.37 5.87 14.60
CA VAL A 219 10.15 6.47 13.51
C VAL A 219 11.61 6.52 13.95
N VAL A 220 12.49 5.99 13.12
CA VAL A 220 13.93 5.91 13.40
C VAL A 220 14.75 6.54 12.30
N LYS A 221 15.89 7.12 12.67
CA LYS A 221 16.91 7.60 11.74
C LYS A 221 18.06 6.60 11.74
N ASP A 222 18.15 5.82 10.67
CA ASP A 222 19.26 4.92 10.39
C ASP A 222 19.68 5.11 8.93
N GLU A 223 20.82 5.78 8.74
CA GLU A 223 21.28 6.15 7.40
C GLU A 223 21.74 4.93 6.59
N LYS A 224 22.25 3.87 7.24
CA LYS A 224 22.65 2.64 6.55
C LYS A 224 21.43 1.92 6.02
N LEU A 225 20.41 1.73 6.86
CA LEU A 225 19.16 1.08 6.48
C LEU A 225 18.39 1.92 5.45
N SER A 226 18.38 3.27 5.60
CA SER A 226 17.78 4.18 4.63
C SER A 226 18.44 4.08 3.25
N SER A 227 19.77 4.08 3.22
CA SER A 227 20.55 3.93 1.98
C SER A 227 20.33 2.57 1.33
N PHE A 228 20.21 1.51 2.12
CA PHE A 228 19.89 0.17 1.64
C PHE A 228 18.48 0.11 1.00
N VAL A 229 17.45 0.63 1.68
CA VAL A 229 16.09 0.70 1.12
C VAL A 229 16.06 1.53 -0.16
N ARG A 230 16.78 2.66 -0.19
CA ARG A 230 16.90 3.52 -1.37
C ARG A 230 17.56 2.79 -2.56
N ALA A 231 18.58 1.96 -2.30
CA ALA A 231 19.21 1.15 -3.35
C ALA A 231 18.23 0.17 -4.00
N ILE A 232 17.41 -0.51 -3.21
CA ILE A 232 16.36 -1.42 -3.70
C ILE A 232 15.36 -0.66 -4.58
N ILE A 233 14.87 0.49 -4.09
CA ILE A 233 13.90 1.30 -4.80
C ILE A 233 14.47 1.88 -6.11
N ASN A 234 15.74 2.26 -6.12
CA ASN A 234 16.42 2.72 -7.34
C ASN A 234 16.66 1.58 -8.35
N ALA A 235 16.78 0.33 -7.91
CA ALA A 235 16.83 -0.83 -8.78
C ALA A 235 15.43 -1.18 -9.34
N LEU A 236 14.40 -1.16 -8.50
CA LEU A 236 13.02 -1.48 -8.87
C LEU A 236 12.35 -0.39 -9.70
N LYS A 237 12.66 0.88 -9.44
CA LYS A 237 12.14 2.08 -10.10
C LYS A 237 10.60 2.17 -10.11
N PRO A 238 9.91 2.01 -8.97
CA PRO A 238 8.48 2.25 -8.92
C PRO A 238 8.18 3.71 -9.24
N PHE A 239 6.92 4.04 -9.53
CA PHE A 239 6.47 5.43 -9.58
C PHE A 239 5.66 5.76 -8.32
N GLY A 240 5.93 6.93 -7.73
CA GLY A 240 5.21 7.42 -6.56
C GLY A 240 5.57 6.68 -5.27
N ALA A 241 4.58 6.43 -4.43
CA ALA A 241 4.76 5.79 -3.14
C ALA A 241 5.06 4.30 -3.29
N CYS A 242 5.98 3.81 -2.45
CA CYS A 242 6.25 2.38 -2.31
C CYS A 242 6.56 2.04 -0.85
N ASN A 243 6.04 0.91 -0.39
CA ASN A 243 6.25 0.40 0.97
C ASN A 243 7.09 -0.86 0.94
N VAL A 244 8.27 -0.81 1.57
CA VAL A 244 9.16 -1.96 1.75
C VAL A 244 9.00 -2.48 3.16
N GLN A 245 8.80 -3.79 3.30
CA GLN A 245 8.74 -4.46 4.60
C GLN A 245 9.93 -5.40 4.74
N LEU A 246 10.60 -5.30 5.88
CA LEU A 246 11.80 -6.08 6.15
C LEU A 246 11.88 -6.45 7.64
N ARG A 247 12.67 -7.49 7.92
CA ARG A 247 13.14 -7.79 9.27
C ARG A 247 14.65 -7.63 9.34
N LEU A 248 15.09 -7.07 10.45
CA LEU A 248 16.51 -6.84 10.72
C LEU A 248 17.02 -7.94 11.66
N ARG A 249 17.83 -8.87 11.13
CA ARG A 249 18.50 -9.93 11.87
C ARG A 249 20.02 -9.72 11.80
N ASP A 250 20.66 -9.57 12.93
CA ASP A 250 22.14 -9.37 13.03
C ASP A 250 22.63 -8.20 12.17
N ASN A 251 21.89 -7.10 12.16
CA ASN A 251 22.11 -5.91 11.31
C ASN A 251 22.01 -6.18 9.79
N VAL A 252 21.50 -7.33 9.36
CA VAL A 252 21.19 -7.64 7.96
C VAL A 252 19.69 -7.46 7.71
N PRO A 253 19.29 -6.58 6.79
CA PRO A 253 17.88 -6.37 6.44
C PRO A 253 17.41 -7.43 5.43
N TYR A 254 16.44 -8.25 5.81
CA TYR A 254 15.80 -9.24 4.96
C TYR A 254 14.44 -8.73 4.48
N ILE A 255 14.33 -8.43 3.20
CA ILE A 255 13.09 -7.92 2.61
C ILE A 255 12.15 -9.09 2.31
N PHE A 256 10.92 -9.04 2.85
CA PHE A 256 9.93 -10.10 2.65
C PHE A 256 8.69 -9.65 1.89
N GLU A 257 8.51 -8.32 1.67
CA GLU A 257 7.39 -7.77 0.92
C GLU A 257 7.69 -6.35 0.40
N ILE A 258 7.27 -6.07 -0.84
CA ILE A 258 7.31 -4.74 -1.44
C ILE A 258 5.92 -4.44 -2.01
N ASN A 259 5.33 -3.30 -1.63
CA ASN A 259 4.04 -2.85 -2.12
C ASN A 259 4.20 -1.52 -2.87
N ALA A 260 4.04 -1.51 -4.19
CA ALA A 260 4.24 -0.32 -5.03
C ALA A 260 3.02 0.63 -4.97
N ARG A 261 2.70 1.12 -3.78
CA ARG A 261 1.60 2.03 -3.44
C ARG A 261 1.79 2.66 -2.05
N CYS A 262 0.92 3.60 -1.70
CA CYS A 262 0.71 4.03 -0.32
C CYS A 262 0.32 2.84 0.56
N SER A 263 0.51 2.95 1.86
CA SER A 263 0.22 1.88 2.82
C SER A 263 -0.75 2.33 3.91
N GLY A 264 -1.22 1.40 4.74
CA GLY A 264 -2.02 1.71 5.91
C GLY A 264 -1.30 2.59 6.96
N THR A 265 0.01 2.80 6.80
CA THR A 265 0.84 3.67 7.65
C THR A 265 1.18 5.03 7.00
N THR A 266 0.66 5.34 5.81
CA THR A 266 0.91 6.62 5.11
C THR A 266 0.53 7.83 5.96
N ALA A 267 -0.62 7.81 6.66
CA ALA A 267 -1.00 8.89 7.57
C ALA A 267 -0.02 9.05 8.75
N SER A 268 0.47 7.93 9.28
CA SER A 268 1.48 7.93 10.35
C SER A 268 2.79 8.59 9.88
N ARG A 269 3.21 8.30 8.66
CA ARG A 269 4.40 8.91 8.04
C ARG A 269 4.21 10.39 7.79
N ALA A 270 3.01 10.81 7.38
CA ALA A 270 2.67 12.23 7.21
C ALA A 270 2.79 13.00 8.53
N LEU A 271 2.37 12.43 9.67
CA LEU A 271 2.56 13.00 11.01
C LEU A 271 4.04 13.14 11.37
N ALA A 272 4.88 12.23 10.89
CA ALA A 272 6.33 12.28 11.08
C ALA A 272 7.04 13.20 10.08
N GLY A 273 6.31 13.92 9.22
CA GLY A 273 6.87 14.87 8.25
C GLY A 273 7.16 14.29 6.87
N PHE A 274 6.85 13.00 6.61
CA PHE A 274 7.00 12.36 5.30
C PHE A 274 5.64 12.00 4.71
N ASN A 275 5.08 12.90 3.91
CA ASN A 275 3.73 12.77 3.34
C ASN A 275 3.81 12.35 1.87
N GLU A 276 3.80 11.02 1.61
CA GLU A 276 3.94 10.46 0.26
C GLU A 276 2.88 11.00 -0.73
N PRO A 277 1.56 10.99 -0.42
CA PRO A 277 0.57 11.49 -1.36
C PRO A 277 0.72 13.00 -1.60
N LYS A 278 1.11 13.80 -0.60
CA LYS A 278 1.38 15.24 -0.80
C LYS A 278 2.57 15.45 -1.75
N ILE A 279 3.66 14.70 -1.59
CA ILE A 279 4.83 14.77 -2.47
C ILE A 279 4.44 14.49 -3.92
N ILE A 280 3.59 13.47 -4.15
CA ILE A 280 3.09 13.15 -5.50
C ILE A 280 2.18 14.27 -6.03
N CYS A 281 1.32 14.83 -5.18
CA CYS A 281 0.46 15.96 -5.55
C CYS A 281 1.28 17.23 -5.90
N ASP A 282 2.33 17.54 -5.14
CA ASP A 282 3.26 18.64 -5.43
C ASP A 282 4.00 18.42 -6.75
N TYR A 283 4.39 17.18 -7.07
CA TYR A 283 4.96 16.84 -8.36
C TYR A 283 3.99 17.11 -9.50
N VAL A 284 2.72 16.69 -9.37
CA VAL A 284 1.70 16.88 -10.41
C VAL A 284 1.34 18.35 -10.62
N SER A 285 1.15 19.10 -9.52
CA SER A 285 0.58 20.47 -9.57
C SER A 285 1.64 21.55 -9.71
N LYS A 286 2.86 21.31 -9.24
CA LYS A 286 3.92 22.32 -9.12
C LYS A 286 5.21 21.90 -9.84
N GLY A 287 5.29 20.68 -10.40
CA GLY A 287 6.50 20.14 -11.05
C GLY A 287 7.67 19.90 -10.09
N ILE A 288 7.42 19.72 -8.78
CA ILE A 288 8.48 19.54 -7.78
C ILE A 288 9.03 18.12 -7.89
N THR A 289 10.24 17.96 -8.40
CA THR A 289 10.94 16.68 -8.55
C THR A 289 11.92 16.38 -7.39
N ASN A 290 12.28 17.38 -6.59
CA ASN A 290 13.19 17.25 -5.44
C ASN A 290 12.53 17.82 -4.17
N PRO A 291 11.57 17.10 -3.55
CA PRO A 291 10.83 17.60 -2.39
C PRO A 291 11.74 17.77 -1.18
N ARG A 292 11.45 18.79 -0.35
CA ARG A 292 12.08 18.95 0.97
C ARG A 292 11.10 18.50 2.04
N PHE A 293 11.59 17.72 2.99
CA PHE A 293 10.84 17.25 4.16
C PHE A 293 11.79 17.06 5.33
N GLU A 294 11.27 17.20 6.54
CA GLU A 294 12.00 16.95 7.77
C GLU A 294 11.32 15.81 8.53
N ILE A 295 12.04 14.71 8.71
CA ILE A 295 11.53 13.55 9.43
C ILE A 295 11.77 13.75 10.93
N LYS A 296 10.67 13.65 11.68
CA LYS A 296 10.66 13.70 13.14
C LYS A 296 10.70 12.29 13.70
N GLU A 297 11.61 12.03 14.63
CA GLU A 297 11.64 10.79 15.41
C GLU A 297 10.54 10.84 16.46
N ILE A 298 9.44 10.15 16.17
CA ILE A 298 8.26 10.12 17.02
C ILE A 298 7.73 8.70 17.18
N THR A 299 7.01 8.44 18.24
CA THR A 299 6.22 7.22 18.42
C THR A 299 4.80 7.47 17.93
N ILE A 300 4.31 6.55 17.09
CA ILE A 300 2.94 6.54 16.60
C ILE A 300 2.16 5.46 17.36
N LEU A 301 1.11 5.88 18.04
CA LEU A 301 0.14 5.01 18.69
C LEU A 301 -1.16 5.07 17.89
N ARG A 302 -1.59 3.95 17.30
CA ARG A 302 -2.85 3.88 16.55
C ARG A 302 -4.00 3.56 17.51
N TYR A 303 -5.11 4.27 17.33
CA TYR A 303 -6.33 4.07 18.09
C TYR A 303 -7.54 4.11 17.15
N TRP A 304 -8.64 3.55 17.60
CA TRP A 304 -9.90 3.59 16.89
C TRP A 304 -10.60 4.94 17.11
N LYS A 305 -11.25 5.43 16.06
CA LYS A 305 -12.15 6.59 16.12
C LYS A 305 -13.43 6.20 15.36
N GLU A 306 -14.57 6.47 15.95
CA GLU A 306 -15.88 6.19 15.40
C GLU A 306 -16.36 7.35 14.53
N LEU A 307 -17.06 7.03 13.45
CA LEU A 307 -17.77 7.97 12.59
C LEU A 307 -19.25 7.65 12.59
N ALA A 308 -20.05 8.54 13.20
CA ALA A 308 -21.52 8.41 13.16
C ALA A 308 -22.07 8.95 11.83
N VAL A 309 -22.83 8.13 11.13
CA VAL A 309 -23.47 8.49 9.85
C VAL A 309 -24.97 8.22 9.96
N SER A 310 -25.81 9.20 9.62
CA SER A 310 -27.28 9.02 9.66
C SER A 310 -27.74 8.00 8.61
N TYR A 311 -28.82 7.31 8.89
CA TYR A 311 -29.44 6.36 7.95
C TYR A 311 -29.82 7.04 6.63
N ASP A 312 -30.40 8.25 6.67
CA ASP A 312 -30.79 9.00 5.48
C ASP A 312 -29.61 9.26 4.54
N LYS A 313 -28.42 9.54 5.11
CA LYS A 313 -27.20 9.75 4.34
C LYS A 313 -26.72 8.47 3.65
N ILE A 314 -26.87 7.33 4.34
CA ILE A 314 -26.57 6.01 3.77
C ILE A 314 -27.56 5.67 2.64
N GLU A 315 -28.85 5.90 2.85
CA GLU A 315 -29.88 5.62 1.82
C GLU A 315 -29.71 6.54 0.59
N ARG A 316 -29.35 7.79 0.80
CA ARG A 316 -28.98 8.69 -0.32
C ARG A 316 -27.77 8.17 -1.09
N MET A 317 -26.73 7.72 -0.40
CA MET A 317 -25.55 7.14 -1.07
C MET A 317 -25.91 5.90 -1.88
N LYS A 318 -26.82 5.05 -1.38
CA LYS A 318 -27.31 3.86 -2.10
C LYS A 318 -28.10 4.23 -3.36
N SER A 319 -28.99 5.22 -3.26
CA SER A 319 -29.91 5.58 -4.36
C SER A 319 -29.25 6.45 -5.42
N GLU A 320 -28.43 7.41 -5.01
CA GLU A 320 -27.81 8.42 -5.90
C GLU A 320 -26.41 8.01 -6.36
N GLY A 321 -25.71 7.09 -5.63
CA GLY A 321 -24.33 6.72 -5.88
C GLY A 321 -23.31 7.86 -5.65
N PHE A 322 -23.76 8.95 -5.04
CA PHE A 322 -22.98 10.16 -4.83
C PHE A 322 -23.48 10.91 -3.59
N ILE A 323 -22.57 11.47 -2.81
CA ILE A 323 -22.88 12.45 -1.76
C ILE A 323 -21.85 13.58 -1.73
N GLN A 324 -22.35 14.72 -1.24
CA GLN A 324 -21.50 15.85 -0.81
C GLN A 324 -21.67 16.02 0.69
N ASN A 325 -20.53 16.02 1.41
CA ASN A 325 -20.48 16.18 2.87
C ASN A 325 -20.11 17.63 3.21
N GLU A 326 -20.81 18.21 4.18
CA GLU A 326 -20.54 19.57 4.65
C GLU A 326 -19.44 19.59 5.70
N ASN A 327 -19.46 18.63 6.63
CA ASN A 327 -18.45 18.47 7.68
C ASN A 327 -17.60 17.22 7.41
N ILE A 328 -16.28 17.38 7.43
CA ILE A 328 -15.32 16.31 7.16
C ILE A 328 -14.47 16.13 8.41
N GLU A 329 -14.62 15.02 9.10
CA GLU A 329 -13.69 14.58 10.15
C GLU A 329 -13.37 13.10 10.01
N LEU A 330 -12.08 12.78 9.91
CA LEU A 330 -11.53 11.43 10.07
C LEU A 330 -10.63 11.38 11.30
#